data_2c8106b1c1a708b4a9f1b5068d1eacf5
#
_entry.id   2c8106b1c1a708b4a9f1b5068d1eacf5
#
_cell.length_a   1.000
_cell.length_b   1.000
_cell.length_c   1.000
_cell.angle_alpha   90.00
_cell.angle_beta   90.00
_cell.angle_gamma   90.00
#
_symmetry.space_group_name_H-M   'P 1'
#
loop_
_entity.id
_entity.type
_entity.pdbx_description
1 polymer ?
#
loop_
_entity_poly.entity_id
_entity_poly.type
_entity_poly.pdbx_seq_one_letter_code
_entity_poly.pdbx_strand_id
1 'polypeptide(L)'
;MKTLGIIFDGDGDRIAAIDEKGRYSSTQDLLPYFISYLGEIKNNSYPVLKTVSGSDIIKNISESQNRDVFELPVGFKYIAEKMIKEKIFIGGEESGGVGFGDFMPERDALYAAMVLLNGIAEK
;
A
#
# COMPACT_ATOMS: atom_id res chain seq x y z
N MET A 1 10.52 -12.56 20.12
CA MET A 1 9.76 -11.31 19.81
C MET A 1 10.37 -10.64 18.59
N LYS A 2 9.54 -10.27 17.64
CA LYS A 2 10.02 -9.56 16.45
C LYS A 2 10.03 -8.06 16.70
N THR A 3 11.12 -7.42 16.28
CA THR A 3 11.28 -5.97 16.38
C THR A 3 11.12 -5.36 15.01
N LEU A 4 10.33 -4.30 14.91
CA LEU A 4 10.09 -3.58 13.67
C LEU A 4 10.25 -2.09 13.89
N GLY A 5 11.08 -1.47 13.06
CA GLY A 5 11.20 -0.02 13.02
C GLY A 5 10.31 0.54 11.93
N ILE A 6 9.55 1.57 12.24
CA ILE A 6 8.69 2.24 11.26
C ILE A 6 9.17 3.68 11.11
N ILE A 7 9.37 4.09 9.88
CA ILE A 7 9.86 5.43 9.55
C ILE A 7 8.75 6.22 8.87
N PHE A 8 8.46 7.39 9.39
CA PHE A 8 7.51 8.33 8.78
C PHE A 8 8.26 9.55 8.27
N ASP A 9 7.73 10.20 7.25
CA ASP A 9 8.24 11.52 6.88
C ASP A 9 7.62 12.59 7.79
N GLY A 10 8.03 13.85 7.60
CA GLY A 10 7.60 14.94 8.46
C GLY A 10 6.10 15.19 8.48
N ASP A 11 5.41 14.88 7.38
CA ASP A 11 3.96 15.07 7.25
C ASP A 11 3.16 13.86 7.72
N GLY A 12 3.81 12.71 7.97
CA GLY A 12 3.13 11.48 8.33
C GLY A 12 2.36 10.85 7.18
N ASP A 13 2.73 11.13 5.93
CA ASP A 13 2.02 10.60 4.76
C ASP A 13 2.81 9.53 3.99
N ARG A 14 4.08 9.31 4.31
CA ARG A 14 4.91 8.27 3.71
C ARG A 14 5.45 7.34 4.78
N ILE A 15 5.61 6.07 4.40
CA ILE A 15 6.03 5.03 5.32
C ILE A 15 7.13 4.16 4.73
N ALA A 16 8.05 3.74 5.59
CA ALA A 16 9.02 2.69 5.31
C ALA A 16 9.23 1.89 6.58
N ALA A 17 9.80 0.71 6.47
CA ALA A 17 10.00 -0.18 7.61
C ALA A 17 11.42 -0.75 7.62
N ILE A 18 11.91 -1.06 8.82
CA ILE A 18 13.19 -1.75 9.01
C ILE A 18 12.92 -2.94 9.92
N ASP A 19 13.32 -4.14 9.49
CA ASP A 19 13.12 -5.34 10.30
C ASP A 19 14.21 -5.50 11.38
N GLU A 20 14.09 -6.54 12.18
CA GLU A 20 15.02 -6.80 13.28
C GLU A 20 16.46 -7.07 12.84
N LYS A 21 16.65 -7.40 11.56
CA LYS A 21 17.98 -7.64 10.98
C LYS A 21 18.54 -6.40 10.29
N GLY A 22 17.85 -5.26 10.39
CA GLY A 22 18.28 -4.02 9.77
C GLY A 22 17.94 -3.91 8.30
N ARG A 23 17.08 -4.80 7.76
CA ARG A 23 16.70 -4.75 6.36
C ARG A 23 15.61 -3.71 6.15
N TYR A 24 15.83 -2.84 5.19
CA TYR A 24 14.93 -1.74 4.85
C TYR A 24 13.88 -2.19 3.84
N SER A 25 12.64 -1.85 4.11
CA SER A 25 11.52 -2.10 3.19
C SER A 25 10.86 -0.77 2.81
N SER A 26 10.94 -0.43 1.54
CA SER A 26 10.30 0.77 0.99
C SER A 26 8.83 0.48 0.68
N THR A 27 8.12 1.48 0.17
CA THR A 27 6.74 1.29 -0.29
C THR A 27 6.66 0.26 -1.43
N GLN A 28 7.70 0.15 -2.26
CA GLN A 28 7.72 -0.88 -3.29
C GLN A 28 7.65 -2.29 -2.70
N ASP A 29 8.20 -2.48 -1.51
CA ASP A 29 8.16 -3.76 -0.81
C ASP A 29 6.91 -3.90 0.03
N LEU A 30 6.45 -2.81 0.65
CA LEU A 30 5.29 -2.83 1.54
C LEU A 30 3.97 -2.92 0.79
N LEU A 31 3.85 -2.26 -0.37
CA LEU A 31 2.60 -2.25 -1.11
C LEU A 31 2.17 -3.65 -1.56
N PRO A 32 3.04 -4.49 -2.12
CA PRO A 32 2.67 -5.88 -2.40
C PRO A 32 2.22 -6.64 -1.15
N TYR A 33 2.87 -6.40 -0.01
CA TYR A 33 2.48 -7.02 1.25
C TYR A 33 1.06 -6.61 1.66
N PHE A 34 0.74 -5.32 1.58
CA PHE A 34 -0.59 -4.84 1.91
C PHE A 34 -1.66 -5.45 1.01
N ILE A 35 -1.39 -5.56 -0.28
CA ILE A 35 -2.32 -6.16 -1.23
C ILE A 35 -2.55 -7.63 -0.87
N SER A 36 -1.48 -8.37 -0.59
CA SER A 36 -1.57 -9.77 -0.23
C SER A 36 -2.35 -9.98 1.07
N TYR A 37 -1.97 -9.25 2.11
CA TYR A 37 -2.58 -9.39 3.43
C TYR A 37 -4.06 -8.98 3.42
N LEU A 38 -4.37 -7.80 2.93
CA LEU A 38 -5.74 -7.31 2.92
C LEU A 38 -6.61 -8.07 1.93
N GLY A 39 -6.02 -8.58 0.85
CA GLY A 39 -6.75 -9.37 -0.12
C GLY A 39 -7.27 -10.69 0.42
N GLU A 40 -6.63 -11.24 1.44
CA GLU A 40 -7.10 -12.43 2.14
C GLU A 40 -8.31 -12.12 3.05
N ILE A 41 -8.42 -10.88 3.51
CA ILE A 41 -9.45 -10.46 4.45
C ILE A 41 -10.65 -9.84 3.74
N LYS A 42 -10.39 -8.99 2.73
CA LYS A 42 -11.43 -8.23 2.04
C LYS A 42 -12.01 -9.05 0.89
N ASN A 43 -13.30 -9.27 0.95
CA ASN A 43 -14.00 -10.08 -0.05
C ASN A 43 -14.57 -9.20 -1.16
N ASN A 44 -13.67 -8.60 -1.96
CA ASN A 44 -14.05 -7.81 -3.13
C ASN A 44 -12.99 -7.94 -4.22
N SER A 45 -13.29 -7.40 -5.40
CA SER A 45 -12.38 -7.39 -6.55
C SER A 45 -12.05 -5.98 -7.00
N TYR A 46 -12.03 -5.03 -6.07
CA TYR A 46 -11.73 -3.63 -6.38
C TYR A 46 -10.31 -3.50 -6.89
N PRO A 47 -10.08 -2.60 -7.87
CA PRO A 47 -8.77 -2.48 -8.51
C PRO A 47 -7.72 -1.82 -7.63
N VAL A 48 -6.46 -2.03 -8.03
CA VAL A 48 -5.28 -1.43 -7.42
C VAL A 48 -4.78 -0.31 -8.31
N LEU A 49 -4.34 0.78 -7.70
CA LEU A 49 -3.72 1.89 -8.41
C LEU A 49 -2.23 1.93 -8.07
N LYS A 50 -1.40 2.16 -9.08
CA LYS A 50 0.04 2.38 -8.87
C LYS A 50 0.53 3.46 -9.81
N THR A 51 1.66 4.08 -9.48
CA THR A 51 2.31 5.01 -10.40
C THR A 51 3.05 4.23 -11.49
N VAL A 52 3.38 4.93 -12.58
CA VAL A 52 4.04 4.30 -13.73
C VAL A 52 5.38 3.67 -13.39
N SER A 53 6.01 4.07 -12.31
CA SER A 53 7.29 3.52 -11.85
C SER A 53 7.14 2.32 -10.92
N GLY A 54 5.92 1.87 -10.67
CA GLY A 54 5.67 0.75 -9.76
C GLY A 54 6.15 -0.60 -10.27
N SER A 55 6.30 -1.54 -9.35
CA SER A 55 6.85 -2.88 -9.62
C SER A 55 5.83 -3.80 -10.30
N ASP A 56 6.33 -4.72 -11.14
CA ASP A 56 5.51 -5.79 -11.73
C ASP A 56 4.98 -6.78 -10.69
N ILE A 57 5.60 -6.84 -9.52
CA ILE A 57 5.11 -7.69 -8.43
C ILE A 57 3.70 -7.26 -8.02
N ILE A 58 3.44 -5.96 -8.00
CA ILE A 58 2.10 -5.41 -7.68
C ILE A 58 1.07 -5.95 -8.66
N LYS A 59 1.41 -5.93 -9.96
CA LYS A 59 0.52 -6.44 -10.99
C LYS A 59 0.25 -7.93 -10.82
N ASN A 60 1.29 -8.70 -10.58
CA ASN A 60 1.17 -10.15 -10.44
C ASN A 60 0.30 -10.55 -9.24
N ILE A 61 0.50 -9.92 -8.09
CA ILE A 61 -0.29 -10.20 -6.90
C ILE A 61 -1.74 -9.78 -7.10
N SER A 62 -1.96 -8.61 -7.69
CA SER A 62 -3.30 -8.10 -7.94
C SER A 62 -4.08 -9.01 -8.89
N GLU A 63 -3.45 -9.46 -9.95
CA GLU A 63 -4.07 -10.38 -10.92
C GLU A 63 -4.43 -11.72 -10.26
N SER A 64 -3.61 -12.21 -9.33
CA SER A 64 -3.91 -13.44 -8.60
C SER A 64 -5.18 -13.31 -7.74
N GLN A 65 -5.59 -12.10 -7.41
CA GLN A 65 -6.81 -11.80 -6.67
C GLN A 65 -7.94 -11.32 -7.58
N ASN A 66 -7.79 -11.43 -8.89
CA ASN A 66 -8.75 -10.95 -9.89
C ASN A 66 -8.97 -9.44 -9.79
N ARG A 67 -7.92 -8.68 -9.50
CA ARG A 67 -7.96 -7.24 -9.42
C ARG A 67 -7.27 -6.63 -10.63
N ASP A 68 -7.90 -5.66 -11.27
CA ASP A 68 -7.26 -4.86 -12.29
C ASP A 68 -6.24 -3.92 -11.64
N VAL A 69 -5.21 -3.57 -12.40
CA VAL A 69 -4.20 -2.62 -11.97
C VAL A 69 -4.18 -1.47 -12.95
N PHE A 70 -4.34 -0.24 -12.45
CA PHE A 70 -4.27 0.96 -13.27
C PHE A 70 -3.00 1.72 -12.93
N GLU A 71 -2.22 2.06 -13.94
CA GLU A 71 -1.03 2.88 -13.79
C GLU A 71 -1.39 4.34 -14.00
N LEU A 72 -0.97 5.19 -13.07
CA LEU A 72 -1.25 6.62 -13.09
C LEU A 72 0.06 7.42 -13.12
N PRO A 73 0.01 8.68 -13.56
CA PRO A 73 1.20 9.54 -13.49
C PRO A 73 1.70 9.70 -12.05
N VAL A 74 2.98 10.00 -11.90
CA VAL A 74 3.57 10.22 -10.58
C VAL A 74 2.86 11.42 -9.91
N GLY A 75 2.49 11.22 -8.66
CA GLY A 75 1.77 12.22 -7.87
C GLY A 75 0.51 11.64 -7.25
N PHE A 76 0.41 11.69 -5.94
CA PHE A 76 -0.70 11.05 -5.23
C PHE A 76 -2.06 11.69 -5.55
N LYS A 77 -2.08 12.92 -6.03
CA LYS A 77 -3.35 13.57 -6.38
C LYS A 77 -4.14 12.77 -7.44
N TYR A 78 -3.45 12.11 -8.36
CA TYR A 78 -4.12 11.30 -9.39
C TYR A 78 -4.75 10.05 -8.78
N ILE A 79 -4.04 9.45 -7.83
CA ILE A 79 -4.57 8.30 -7.08
C ILE A 79 -5.78 8.72 -6.26
N ALA A 80 -5.67 9.82 -5.53
CA ALA A 80 -6.76 10.32 -4.69
C ALA A 80 -8.00 10.68 -5.51
N GLU A 81 -7.83 11.33 -6.66
CA GLU A 81 -8.95 11.67 -7.54
C GLU A 81 -9.69 10.42 -8.01
N LYS A 82 -8.96 9.38 -8.38
CA LYS A 82 -9.58 8.14 -8.83
C LYS A 82 -10.26 7.40 -7.68
N MET A 83 -9.70 7.44 -6.48
CA MET A 83 -10.30 6.83 -5.29
C MET A 83 -11.63 7.50 -4.91
N ILE A 84 -11.76 8.79 -5.17
CA ILE A 84 -13.01 9.52 -4.92
C ILE A 84 -14.09 9.10 -5.93
N LYS A 85 -13.70 8.89 -7.18
CA LYS A 85 -14.65 8.62 -8.27
C LYS A 85 -15.06 7.15 -8.38
N GLU A 86 -14.23 6.23 -7.96
CA GLU A 86 -14.43 4.80 -8.13
C GLU A 86 -14.10 4.05 -6.85
N LYS A 87 -14.63 2.84 -6.74
CA LYS A 87 -14.28 1.95 -5.64
C LYS A 87 -12.92 1.32 -5.92
N ILE A 88 -11.93 1.68 -5.12
CA ILE A 88 -10.54 1.24 -5.27
C ILE A 88 -10.15 0.45 -4.01
N PHE A 89 -9.34 -0.59 -4.19
CA PHE A 89 -8.85 -1.39 -3.06
C PHE A 89 -7.72 -0.66 -2.34
N ILE A 90 -6.66 -0.35 -3.05
CA ILE A 90 -5.48 0.32 -2.50
C ILE A 90 -4.79 1.09 -3.61
N GLY A 91 -4.18 2.21 -3.29
CA GLY A 91 -3.37 2.98 -4.21
C GLY A 91 -2.03 3.31 -3.59
N GLY A 92 -0.96 3.19 -4.33
CA GLY A 92 0.37 3.47 -3.81
C GLY A 92 1.31 4.05 -4.84
N GLU A 93 2.25 4.84 -4.36
CA GLU A 93 3.32 5.36 -5.18
C GLU A 93 4.68 4.95 -4.61
N GLU A 94 5.64 4.84 -5.50
CA GLU A 94 6.98 4.38 -5.18
C GLU A 94 7.67 5.23 -4.11
N SER A 95 7.33 6.51 -4.05
CA SER A 95 7.94 7.45 -3.11
C SER A 95 7.52 7.25 -1.65
N GLY A 96 6.55 6.39 -1.38
CA GLY A 96 6.18 6.03 -0.02
C GLY A 96 4.74 6.29 0.37
N GLY A 97 3.93 6.88 -0.49
CA GLY A 97 2.54 7.19 -0.17
C GLY A 97 1.61 6.00 -0.47
N VAL A 98 0.78 5.61 0.49
CA VAL A 98 -0.20 4.55 0.34
C VAL A 98 -1.56 5.02 0.82
N GLY A 99 -2.58 4.87 -0.01
CA GLY A 99 -3.97 5.15 0.34
C GLY A 99 -4.79 3.87 0.33
N PHE A 100 -5.66 3.71 1.32
CA PHE A 100 -6.51 2.53 1.46
C PHE A 100 -7.95 2.90 1.10
N GLY A 101 -8.56 2.09 0.23
CA GLY A 101 -9.87 2.42 -0.30
C GLY A 101 -11.01 2.41 0.71
N ASP A 102 -10.84 1.70 1.81
CA ASP A 102 -11.85 1.63 2.87
C ASP A 102 -11.61 2.63 4.00
N PHE A 103 -10.68 3.56 3.82
CA PHE A 103 -10.39 4.59 4.81
C PHE A 103 -10.61 5.98 4.20
N MET A 104 -9.55 6.64 3.73
CA MET A 104 -9.64 7.97 3.13
C MET A 104 -8.92 7.97 1.77
N PRO A 105 -9.37 8.77 0.79
CA PRO A 105 -8.70 8.86 -0.50
C PRO A 105 -7.44 9.75 -0.39
N GLU A 106 -6.56 9.43 0.57
CA GLU A 106 -5.36 10.21 0.86
C GLU A 106 -4.28 9.29 1.42
N ARG A 107 -3.03 9.74 1.33
CA ARG A 107 -1.90 9.07 1.95
C ARG A 107 -2.00 9.19 3.47
N ASP A 108 -1.81 8.11 4.17
CA ASP A 108 -1.78 8.12 5.63
C ASP A 108 -0.82 7.04 6.13
N ALA A 109 0.37 7.47 6.53
CA ALA A 109 1.39 6.54 7.00
C ALA A 109 1.04 5.92 8.35
N LEU A 110 0.28 6.63 9.19
CA LEU A 110 -0.15 6.07 10.47
C LEU A 110 -1.11 4.91 10.27
N TYR A 111 -2.09 5.07 9.39
CA TYR A 111 -3.01 3.98 9.05
C TYR A 111 -2.26 2.81 8.43
N ALA A 112 -1.31 3.08 7.52
CA ALA A 112 -0.48 2.05 6.91
C ALA A 112 0.33 1.30 7.97
N ALA A 113 0.89 2.00 8.95
CA ALA A 113 1.63 1.38 10.04
C ALA A 113 0.74 0.45 10.87
N MET A 114 -0.50 0.85 11.14
CA MET A 114 -1.45 0.01 11.87
C MET A 114 -1.80 -1.25 11.09
N VAL A 115 -2.01 -1.15 9.78
CA VAL A 115 -2.26 -2.32 8.93
C VAL A 115 -1.06 -3.26 8.93
N LEU A 116 0.15 -2.71 8.83
CA LEU A 116 1.38 -3.49 8.85
C LEU A 116 1.53 -4.25 10.17
N LEU A 117 1.31 -3.58 11.29
CA LEU A 117 1.43 -4.21 12.61
C LEU A 117 0.38 -5.30 12.82
N ASN A 118 -0.85 -5.07 12.37
CA ASN A 118 -1.89 -6.10 12.44
C ASN A 118 -1.53 -7.34 11.64
N GLY A 119 -0.99 -7.14 10.43
CA GLY A 119 -0.59 -8.26 9.60
C GLY A 119 0.53 -9.08 10.20
N ILE A 120 1.50 -8.42 10.82
CA ILE A 120 2.62 -9.10 11.48
C ILE A 120 2.13 -9.85 12.73
N ALA A 121 1.23 -9.26 13.49
CA ALA A 121 0.71 -9.87 14.72
C ALA A 121 -0.12 -11.13 14.45
N GLU A 122 -0.78 -11.21 13.30
CA GLU A 122 -1.59 -12.36 12.92
C GLU A 122 -0.77 -13.54 12.38
N LYS A 123 0.51 -13.33 12.14
CA LYS A 123 1.41 -14.37 11.61
C LYS A 123 2.45 -14.86 12.67
#